data_2f06335ab95e228f60259de291f7a3c1
#
_entry.id   2f06335ab95e228f60259de291f7a3c1
#
_cell.length_a   1.000
_cell.length_b   1.000
_cell.length_c   1.000
_cell.angle_alpha   90.00
_cell.angle_beta   90.00
_cell.angle_gamma   90.00
#
_symmetry.space_group_name_H-M   'P 1'
#
loop_
_entity.id
_entity.type
_entity.pdbx_description
1 polymer ?
#
loop_
_entity_poly.entity_id
_entity_poly.type
_entity_poly.pdbx_seq_one_letter_code
_entity_poly.pdbx_strand_id
1 'polypeptide(L)'
;MAEVKSIRETIDPEDTLPPVELIVDPSKRIPRGTVQPRGMLIVSDGEIIGSATIVTHIRGGFEHFNGVKLESRYRGKGYGMATYLAAIEHAHSEGREWRSHDWTQTGAAAKVWQQFIDSGIAEVVEPLTYVGTEENGIEKYTSDIRIPPSSPTT
;
A
#
# COMPACT_ATOMS: atom_id res chain seq x y z
N MET A 1 21.87 -20.90 -6.73
CA MET A 1 21.07 -20.13 -5.77
C MET A 1 19.90 -19.48 -6.48
N ALA A 2 18.71 -19.64 -5.93
CA ALA A 2 17.56 -18.95 -6.49
C ALA A 2 17.68 -17.45 -6.22
N GLU A 3 17.52 -16.65 -7.25
CA GLU A 3 17.44 -15.21 -7.08
C GLU A 3 16.16 -14.85 -6.31
N VAL A 4 16.33 -14.00 -5.32
CA VAL A 4 15.17 -13.46 -4.59
C VAL A 4 14.62 -12.31 -5.44
N LYS A 5 13.45 -12.53 -6.03
CA LYS A 5 12.78 -11.47 -6.76
C LYS A 5 12.26 -10.41 -5.79
N SER A 6 12.39 -9.14 -6.17
CA SER A 6 11.73 -8.07 -5.45
C SER A 6 10.21 -8.23 -5.56
N ILE A 7 9.48 -7.60 -4.65
CA ILE A 7 8.02 -7.60 -4.70
C ILE A 7 7.53 -7.02 -6.02
N ARG A 8 8.15 -5.94 -6.48
CA ARG A 8 7.81 -5.33 -7.76
C ARG A 8 8.00 -6.29 -8.93
N GLU A 9 9.10 -7.03 -8.97
CA GLU A 9 9.34 -8.02 -10.03
C GLU A 9 8.32 -9.15 -10.01
N THR A 10 7.85 -9.54 -8.82
CA THR A 10 6.83 -10.57 -8.68
C THR A 10 5.46 -10.09 -9.17
N ILE A 11 5.08 -8.85 -8.83
CA ILE A 11 3.78 -8.29 -9.21
C ILE A 11 3.78 -7.79 -10.65
N ASP A 12 4.88 -7.21 -11.11
CA ASP A 12 4.99 -6.55 -12.41
C ASP A 12 6.26 -7.00 -13.14
N PRO A 13 6.34 -8.28 -13.53
CA PRO A 13 7.56 -8.83 -14.12
C PRO A 13 7.94 -8.19 -15.46
N GLU A 14 7.00 -7.58 -16.17
CA GLU A 14 7.22 -6.94 -17.45
C GLU A 14 7.43 -5.43 -17.35
N ASP A 15 7.44 -4.89 -16.13
CA ASP A 15 7.64 -3.47 -15.87
C ASP A 15 6.65 -2.58 -16.64
N THR A 16 5.37 -2.94 -16.55
CA THR A 16 4.30 -2.25 -17.28
C THR A 16 3.57 -1.20 -16.45
N LEU A 17 3.77 -1.20 -15.12
CA LEU A 17 3.12 -0.23 -14.24
C LEU A 17 3.74 1.16 -14.40
N PRO A 18 2.93 2.22 -14.28
CA PRO A 18 3.46 3.58 -14.37
C PRO A 18 4.39 3.89 -13.20
N PRO A 19 5.37 4.80 -13.37
CA PRO A 19 6.24 5.23 -12.28
C PRO A 19 5.45 6.04 -11.26
N VAL A 20 5.64 5.74 -9.99
CA VAL A 20 5.01 6.47 -8.88
C VAL A 20 6.01 6.65 -7.76
N GLU A 21 6.09 7.88 -7.24
CA GLU A 21 6.82 8.22 -6.03
C GLU A 21 5.86 8.72 -4.97
N LEU A 22 6.16 8.41 -3.72
CA LEU A 22 5.46 8.97 -2.58
C LEU A 22 6.39 9.98 -1.90
N ILE A 23 5.90 11.20 -1.76
CA ILE A 23 6.64 12.31 -1.17
C ILE A 23 5.86 12.80 0.05
N VAL A 24 6.55 13.01 1.17
CA VAL A 24 5.90 13.59 2.35
C VAL A 24 5.37 14.97 1.98
N ASP A 25 4.09 15.23 2.25
CA ASP A 25 3.47 16.52 2.01
C ASP A 25 4.06 17.56 2.97
N PRO A 26 4.84 18.54 2.50
CA PRO A 26 5.51 19.50 3.37
C PRO A 26 4.54 20.45 4.07
N SER A 27 3.29 20.55 3.59
CA SER A 27 2.27 21.39 4.21
C SER A 27 1.62 20.73 5.42
N LYS A 28 1.86 19.43 5.64
CA LYS A 28 1.25 18.68 6.72
C LYS A 28 2.25 18.33 7.80
N ARG A 29 1.86 18.56 9.06
CA ARG A 29 2.70 18.24 10.19
C ARG A 29 2.61 16.74 10.51
N ILE A 30 3.78 16.14 10.79
CA ILE A 30 3.85 14.77 11.28
C ILE A 30 3.72 14.81 12.81
N PRO A 31 2.67 14.19 13.40
CA PRO A 31 2.53 14.14 14.85
C PRO A 31 3.69 13.38 15.50
N ARG A 32 4.06 13.80 16.70
CA ARG A 32 5.00 13.06 17.52
C ARG A 32 4.26 11.91 18.21
N GLY A 33 4.94 10.81 18.46
CA GLY A 33 4.39 9.67 19.16
C GLY A 33 4.72 8.36 18.49
N THR A 34 4.10 7.28 18.99
CA THR A 34 4.36 5.91 18.50
C THR A 34 3.50 5.54 17.30
N VAL A 35 2.43 6.29 17.04
CA VAL A 35 1.58 6.13 15.85
C VAL A 35 1.59 7.47 15.12
N GLN A 36 2.16 7.48 13.93
CA GLN A 36 2.39 8.70 13.17
C GLN A 36 1.68 8.65 11.82
N PRO A 37 0.53 9.32 11.67
CA PRO A 37 -0.07 9.52 10.36
C PRO A 37 0.75 10.56 9.58
N ARG A 38 1.12 10.21 8.36
CA ARG A 38 1.89 11.08 7.47
C ARG A 38 1.10 11.36 6.20
N GLY A 39 0.85 12.63 5.92
CA GLY A 39 0.27 13.03 4.64
C GLY A 39 1.31 12.87 3.53
N MET A 40 0.91 12.21 2.45
CA MET A 40 1.79 11.94 1.31
C MET A 40 1.19 12.51 0.04
N LEU A 41 2.06 12.99 -0.84
CA LEU A 41 1.70 13.31 -2.21
C LEU A 41 2.07 12.13 -3.09
N ILE A 42 1.18 11.75 -3.99
CA ILE A 42 1.44 10.71 -5.00
C ILE A 42 1.88 11.44 -6.26
N VAL A 43 3.08 11.14 -6.73
CA VAL A 43 3.70 11.85 -7.86
C VAL A 43 4.05 10.84 -8.96
N SER A 44 3.74 11.18 -10.18
CA SER A 44 4.13 10.42 -11.38
C SER A 44 4.62 11.37 -12.45
N ASP A 45 5.81 11.10 -12.98
CA ASP A 45 6.43 11.93 -14.02
C ASP A 45 6.45 13.43 -13.67
N GLY A 46 6.75 13.74 -12.40
CA GLY A 46 6.84 15.11 -11.91
C GLY A 46 5.50 15.79 -11.63
N GLU A 47 4.39 15.10 -11.83
CA GLU A 47 3.05 15.63 -11.56
C GLU A 47 2.44 15.01 -10.31
N ILE A 48 1.76 15.84 -9.51
CA ILE A 48 0.98 15.33 -8.37
C ILE A 48 -0.32 14.76 -8.93
N ILE A 49 -0.53 13.46 -8.72
CA ILE A 49 -1.70 12.74 -9.24
C ILE A 49 -2.68 12.32 -8.15
N GLY A 50 -2.34 12.53 -6.90
CA GLY A 50 -3.19 12.18 -5.78
C GLY A 50 -2.53 12.40 -4.44
N SER A 51 -3.17 11.90 -3.41
CA SER A 51 -2.68 11.97 -2.04
C SER A 51 -3.00 10.69 -1.28
N ALA A 52 -2.26 10.46 -0.22
CA ALA A 52 -2.48 9.31 0.65
C ALA A 52 -2.07 9.67 2.08
N THR A 53 -2.55 8.90 3.04
CA THR A 53 -2.04 8.95 4.40
C THR A 53 -1.40 7.60 4.70
N ILE A 54 -0.14 7.61 5.10
CA ILE A 54 0.57 6.44 5.60
C ILE A 54 0.65 6.56 7.11
N VAL A 55 0.17 5.55 7.83
CA VAL A 55 0.28 5.51 9.28
C VAL A 55 1.44 4.60 9.64
N THR A 56 2.42 5.18 10.33
CA THR A 56 3.60 4.45 10.81
C THR A 56 3.42 4.10 12.27
N HIS A 57 3.49 2.82 12.60
CA HIS A 57 3.48 2.31 13.96
C HIS A 57 4.92 2.03 14.37
N ILE A 58 5.54 2.99 15.05
CA ILE A 58 6.97 2.95 15.39
C ILE A 58 7.30 1.73 16.23
N ARG A 59 6.54 1.49 17.30
CA ARG A 59 6.76 0.34 18.19
C ARG A 59 6.35 -0.98 17.58
N GLY A 60 5.28 -0.98 16.78
CA GLY A 60 4.79 -2.18 16.12
C GLY A 60 5.62 -2.62 14.93
N GLY A 61 6.44 -1.74 14.38
CA GLY A 61 7.30 -2.05 13.24
C GLY A 61 6.54 -2.25 11.94
N PHE A 62 5.41 -1.56 11.75
CA PHE A 62 4.61 -1.70 10.53
C PHE A 62 4.01 -0.38 10.08
N GLU A 63 3.61 -0.36 8.82
CA GLU A 63 2.91 0.77 8.20
C GLU A 63 1.70 0.27 7.42
N HIS A 64 0.72 1.14 7.26
CA HIS A 64 -0.44 0.88 6.41
C HIS A 64 -0.97 2.19 5.83
N PHE A 65 -1.76 2.09 4.77
CA PHE A 65 -2.51 3.25 4.30
C PHE A 65 -3.73 3.51 5.18
N ASN A 66 -4.01 4.79 5.39
CA ASN A 66 -5.30 5.25 5.90
C ASN A 66 -5.88 6.24 4.88
N GLY A 67 -6.26 5.70 3.74
CA GLY A 67 -6.78 6.44 2.62
C GLY A 67 -5.78 6.68 1.51
N VAL A 68 -6.21 6.38 0.29
CA VAL A 68 -5.49 6.67 -0.95
C VAL A 68 -6.50 7.31 -1.89
N LYS A 69 -6.17 8.49 -2.42
CA LYS A 69 -7.03 9.20 -3.33
C LYS A 69 -6.25 9.59 -4.58
N LEU A 70 -6.63 9.00 -5.71
CA LEU A 70 -6.09 9.35 -7.02
C LEU A 70 -7.11 10.24 -7.74
N GLU A 71 -6.61 11.19 -8.53
CA GLU A 71 -7.45 11.94 -9.44
C GLU A 71 -8.12 10.98 -10.42
N SER A 72 -9.37 11.27 -10.80
CA SER A 72 -10.19 10.34 -11.58
C SER A 72 -9.56 9.89 -12.89
N ARG A 73 -8.80 10.78 -13.56
CA ARG A 73 -8.14 10.46 -14.84
C ARG A 73 -7.02 9.42 -14.71
N TYR A 74 -6.54 9.14 -13.49
CA TYR A 74 -5.49 8.16 -13.22
C TYR A 74 -6.03 6.83 -12.71
N ARG A 75 -7.33 6.73 -12.49
CA ARG A 75 -7.94 5.50 -11.99
C ARG A 75 -8.02 4.42 -13.07
N GLY A 76 -7.88 3.16 -12.66
CA GLY A 76 -8.01 2.02 -13.57
C GLY A 76 -6.84 1.83 -14.54
N LYS A 77 -5.71 2.48 -14.32
CA LYS A 77 -4.54 2.46 -15.23
C LYS A 77 -3.27 1.93 -14.57
N GLY A 78 -3.39 1.25 -13.44
CA GLY A 78 -2.24 0.69 -12.74
C GLY A 78 -1.59 1.62 -11.72
N TYR A 79 -2.01 2.87 -11.61
CA TYR A 79 -1.43 3.82 -10.65
C TYR A 79 -1.71 3.42 -9.19
N GLY A 80 -2.85 2.80 -8.92
CA GLY A 80 -3.17 2.31 -7.58
C GLY A 80 -2.20 1.22 -7.14
N MET A 81 -1.96 0.22 -7.97
CA MET A 81 -1.00 -0.83 -7.69
C MET A 81 0.41 -0.25 -7.55
N ALA A 82 0.81 0.65 -8.46
CA ALA A 82 2.12 1.30 -8.39
C ALA A 82 2.30 2.09 -7.09
N THR A 83 1.25 2.74 -6.60
CA THR A 83 1.24 3.47 -5.33
C THR A 83 1.47 2.52 -4.15
N TYR A 84 0.78 1.37 -4.12
CA TYR A 84 1.00 0.35 -3.10
C TYR A 84 2.42 -0.18 -3.13
N LEU A 85 2.96 -0.47 -4.30
CA LEU A 85 4.34 -0.97 -4.42
C LEU A 85 5.36 0.05 -3.92
N ALA A 86 5.17 1.34 -4.22
CA ALA A 86 6.03 2.40 -3.71
C ALA A 86 5.99 2.48 -2.19
N ALA A 87 4.80 2.36 -1.59
CA ALA A 87 4.64 2.38 -0.14
C ALA A 87 5.29 1.17 0.52
N ILE A 88 5.12 -0.02 -0.05
CA ILE A 88 5.71 -1.26 0.45
C ILE A 88 7.24 -1.18 0.40
N GLU A 89 7.79 -0.72 -0.71
CA GLU A 89 9.25 -0.55 -0.86
C GLU A 89 9.80 0.41 0.19
N HIS A 90 9.09 1.51 0.43
CA HIS A 90 9.49 2.47 1.46
C HIS A 90 9.45 1.84 2.85
N ALA A 91 8.37 1.16 3.22
CA ALA A 91 8.25 0.50 4.51
C ALA A 91 9.37 -0.53 4.71
N HIS A 92 9.64 -1.34 3.69
CA HIS A 92 10.70 -2.36 3.74
C HIS A 92 12.09 -1.73 3.85
N SER A 93 12.33 -0.59 3.21
CA SER A 93 13.60 0.12 3.35
C SER A 93 13.88 0.57 4.77
N GLU A 94 12.83 0.80 5.55
CA GLU A 94 12.88 1.17 6.96
C GLU A 94 12.82 -0.06 7.89
N GLY A 95 12.82 -1.26 7.32
CA GLY A 95 12.71 -2.51 8.09
C GLY A 95 11.32 -2.78 8.65
N ARG A 96 10.28 -2.13 8.11
CA ARG A 96 8.91 -2.27 8.57
C ARG A 96 8.09 -3.18 7.68
N GLU A 97 7.14 -3.86 8.29
CA GLU A 97 6.13 -4.66 7.62
C GLU A 97 5.06 -3.73 7.03
N TRP A 98 4.51 -4.09 5.89
CA TRP A 98 3.33 -3.43 5.33
C TRP A 98 2.10 -4.24 5.66
N ARG A 99 1.03 -3.60 6.14
CA ARG A 99 -0.21 -4.28 6.52
C ARG A 99 -1.42 -3.67 5.85
N SER A 100 -2.47 -4.48 5.70
CA SER A 100 -3.79 -3.98 5.40
C SER A 100 -4.35 -3.23 6.61
N HIS A 101 -5.26 -2.29 6.34
CA HIS A 101 -5.97 -1.60 7.42
C HIS A 101 -7.12 -2.48 7.89
N ASP A 102 -7.25 -2.66 9.21
CA ASP A 102 -8.22 -3.60 9.81
C ASP A 102 -9.69 -3.27 9.52
N TRP A 103 -10.00 -2.02 9.20
CA TRP A 103 -11.36 -1.54 9.28
C TRP A 103 -12.12 -1.51 7.97
N THR A 104 -11.56 -1.04 6.89
CA THR A 104 -12.33 -0.93 5.66
C THR A 104 -11.41 -0.84 4.47
N GLN A 105 -11.31 -1.93 3.75
CA GLN A 105 -10.77 -1.88 2.41
C GLN A 105 -11.92 -1.55 1.46
N THR A 106 -11.71 -0.58 0.57
CA THR A 106 -12.63 -0.39 -0.54
C THR A 106 -12.50 -1.55 -1.53
N GLY A 107 -13.48 -1.72 -2.43
CA GLY A 107 -13.39 -2.76 -3.46
C GLY A 107 -12.12 -2.66 -4.29
N ALA A 108 -11.67 -1.45 -4.61
CA ALA A 108 -10.42 -1.24 -5.35
C ALA A 108 -9.19 -1.68 -4.55
N ALA A 109 -9.14 -1.33 -3.26
CA ALA A 109 -8.05 -1.76 -2.39
C ALA A 109 -8.06 -3.28 -2.19
N ALA A 110 -9.24 -3.87 -2.03
CA ALA A 110 -9.39 -5.32 -1.88
C ALA A 110 -8.81 -6.06 -3.09
N LYS A 111 -9.00 -5.54 -4.31
CA LYS A 111 -8.43 -6.14 -5.53
C LYS A 111 -6.91 -6.11 -5.51
N VAL A 112 -6.30 -5.03 -5.04
CA VAL A 112 -4.84 -4.93 -4.90
C VAL A 112 -4.35 -5.98 -3.91
N TRP A 113 -4.98 -6.08 -2.74
CA TRP A 113 -4.61 -7.06 -1.74
C TRP A 113 -4.79 -8.50 -2.22
N GLN A 114 -5.84 -8.76 -3.00
CA GLN A 114 -6.04 -10.09 -3.59
C GLN A 114 -4.89 -10.47 -4.53
N GLN A 115 -4.38 -9.52 -5.31
CA GLN A 115 -3.20 -9.77 -6.16
C GLN A 115 -1.98 -10.12 -5.33
N PHE A 116 -1.77 -9.45 -4.19
CA PHE A 116 -0.65 -9.78 -3.29
C PHE A 116 -0.79 -11.18 -2.71
N ILE A 117 -2.00 -11.58 -2.34
CA ILE A 117 -2.28 -12.93 -1.85
C ILE A 117 -2.02 -13.96 -2.95
N ASP A 118 -2.57 -13.74 -4.14
CA ASP A 118 -2.46 -14.66 -5.27
C ASP A 118 -1.01 -14.83 -5.74
N SER A 119 -0.20 -13.80 -5.60
CA SER A 119 1.22 -13.85 -5.97
C SER A 119 2.12 -14.48 -4.90
N GLY A 120 1.58 -14.78 -3.72
CA GLY A 120 2.32 -15.43 -2.64
C GLY A 120 3.21 -14.51 -1.82
N ILE A 121 3.17 -13.20 -2.01
CA ILE A 121 4.01 -12.27 -1.25
C ILE A 121 3.39 -11.87 0.09
N ALA A 122 2.10 -12.10 0.27
CA ALA A 122 1.37 -11.68 1.46
C ALA A 122 1.08 -12.86 2.39
N GLU A 123 1.20 -12.61 3.69
CA GLU A 123 0.75 -13.50 4.74
C GLU A 123 -0.66 -13.12 5.14
N VAL A 124 -1.59 -14.08 5.11
CA VAL A 124 -2.98 -13.86 5.48
C VAL A 124 -3.20 -14.32 6.90
N VAL A 125 -3.40 -13.37 7.81
CA VAL A 125 -3.77 -13.66 9.21
C VAL A 125 -5.30 -13.76 9.30
N GLU A 126 -6.00 -12.79 8.71
CA GLU A 126 -7.44 -12.85 8.52
C GLU A 126 -7.76 -12.50 7.06
N PRO A 127 -8.54 -13.32 6.36
CA PRO A 127 -8.79 -13.11 4.93
C PRO A 127 -9.65 -11.89 4.67
N LEU A 128 -9.60 -11.41 3.43
CA LEU A 128 -10.51 -10.37 2.94
C LEU A 128 -11.95 -10.86 3.09
N THR A 129 -12.73 -10.18 3.92
CA THR A 129 -14.11 -10.55 4.20
C THR A 129 -15.02 -9.37 3.92
N TYR A 130 -15.96 -9.57 3.02
CA TYR A 130 -16.98 -8.57 2.71
C TYR A 130 -17.88 -8.35 3.94
N VAL A 131 -18.04 -7.09 4.33
CA VAL A 131 -18.83 -6.74 5.52
C VAL A 131 -20.00 -5.82 5.22
N GLY A 132 -20.14 -5.35 4.01
CA GLY A 132 -21.27 -4.54 3.59
C GLY A 132 -20.93 -3.54 2.51
N THR A 133 -21.95 -2.82 2.06
CA THR A 133 -21.83 -1.78 1.05
C THR A 133 -22.43 -0.50 1.61
N GLU A 134 -21.69 0.60 1.50
CA GLU A 134 -22.20 1.91 1.92
C GLU A 134 -23.28 2.41 0.97
N GLU A 135 -24.04 3.42 1.40
CA GLU A 135 -25.10 4.04 0.61
C GLU A 135 -24.60 4.55 -0.74
N ASN A 136 -23.34 4.97 -0.82
CA ASN A 136 -22.70 5.44 -2.06
C ASN A 136 -22.21 4.31 -2.98
N GLY A 137 -22.47 3.05 -2.64
CA GLY A 137 -22.07 1.91 -3.44
C GLY A 137 -20.66 1.40 -3.18
N ILE A 138 -19.95 1.97 -2.21
CA ILE A 138 -18.59 1.51 -1.88
C ILE A 138 -18.68 0.23 -1.06
N GLU A 139 -18.10 -0.85 -1.60
CA GLU A 139 -17.94 -2.12 -0.89
C GLU A 139 -16.88 -2.01 0.18
N LYS A 140 -17.15 -2.61 1.33
CA LYS A 140 -16.23 -2.63 2.46
C LYS A 140 -15.80 -4.04 2.80
N TYR A 141 -14.52 -4.18 3.11
CA TYR A 141 -13.89 -5.44 3.50
C TYR A 141 -13.07 -5.25 4.77
N THR A 142 -13.02 -6.28 5.60
CA THR A 142 -12.06 -6.36 6.69
C THR A 142 -11.00 -7.40 6.36
N SER A 143 -9.81 -7.23 6.91
CA SER A 143 -8.71 -8.17 6.68
C SER A 143 -7.57 -7.92 7.66
N ASP A 144 -6.72 -8.92 7.82
CA ASP A 144 -5.39 -8.75 8.42
C ASP A 144 -4.40 -9.48 7.50
N ILE A 145 -3.82 -8.72 6.59
CA ILE A 145 -2.91 -9.22 5.57
C ILE A 145 -1.60 -8.44 5.71
N ARG A 146 -0.50 -9.17 5.72
CA ARG A 146 0.82 -8.61 6.02
C ARG A 146 1.82 -8.97 4.94
N ILE A 147 2.67 -7.99 4.62
CA ILE A 147 3.79 -8.18 3.71
C ILE A 147 5.05 -7.86 4.50
N PRO A 148 5.72 -8.87 5.05
CA PRO A 148 6.94 -8.65 5.83
C PRO A 148 8.08 -8.18 4.94
N PRO A 149 9.05 -7.42 5.49
CA PRO A 149 10.22 -7.06 4.72
C PRO A 149 10.98 -8.32 4.32
N SER A 150 11.52 -8.28 3.10
CA SER A 150 12.33 -9.39 2.62
C SER A 150 13.51 -9.60 3.54
N SER A 151 13.68 -10.82 4.06
CA SER A 151 14.87 -11.14 4.82
C SER A 151 16.09 -10.96 3.92
N PRO A 152 17.13 -10.22 4.37
CA PRO A 152 18.34 -10.17 3.60
C PRO A 152 18.89 -11.59 3.48
N THR A 153 19.09 -12.03 2.26
CA THR A 153 19.78 -13.29 2.00
C THR A 153 21.23 -13.11 2.37
N THR A 154 21.59 -13.75 3.44
CA THR A 154 23.00 -13.89 3.78
C THR A 154 23.60 -15.04 3.02
#